data_a204d2696f58e6210565183f4d102bce
#
_entry.id   a204d2696f58e6210565183f4d102bce
#
_cell.length_a   1.000
_cell.length_b   1.000
_cell.length_c   1.000
_cell.angle_alpha   90.00
_cell.angle_beta   90.00
_cell.angle_gamma   90.00
#
_symmetry.space_group_name_H-M   'P 1'
#
loop_
_entity.id
_entity.type
_entity.pdbx_description
1 polymer ?
#
loop_
_entity_poly.entity_id
_entity_poly.type
_entity_poly.pdbx_seq_one_letter_code
_entity_poly.pdbx_strand_id
1 'polypeptide(L)'
;YEPLPVTKPAATRKQAEKALALLNDAERPLLVAGGGIINADASDKLVEFAELTGVPVIPTLMGWGTIPDDHAQMVGMVGLQTSHRYGNATLLKSDLVFGIGNRWANRHTGSVDVYTEGRTFIHVDIEPTQIGRVFTPDLGIVSDAGAALDVFLEVAREWKAAGKLKCRKAWLEDCQQRKASLQLSL
;
A
#
# COMPACT_ATOMS: atom_id res chain seq x y z
N TYR A 1 -11.30 -24.36 -28.57
CA TYR A 1 -11.68 -23.08 -27.90
C TYR A 1 -10.42 -22.24 -27.72
N GLU A 2 -10.33 -21.12 -28.41
CA GLU A 2 -9.30 -20.13 -28.15
C GLU A 2 -9.89 -19.03 -27.27
N PRO A 3 -9.33 -18.77 -26.06
CA PRO A 3 -9.79 -17.69 -25.22
C PRO A 3 -9.59 -16.33 -25.91
N LEU A 4 -10.58 -15.45 -25.79
CA LEU A 4 -10.42 -14.09 -26.29
C LEU A 4 -9.28 -13.38 -25.51
N PRO A 5 -8.48 -12.54 -26.18
CA PRO A 5 -7.45 -11.77 -25.50
C PRO A 5 -8.09 -10.80 -24.51
N VAL A 6 -7.66 -10.85 -23.26
CA VAL A 6 -8.14 -9.95 -22.21
C VAL A 6 -7.12 -8.83 -22.00
N THR A 7 -7.54 -7.60 -22.23
CA THR A 7 -6.72 -6.43 -21.94
C THR A 7 -6.89 -6.05 -20.47
N LYS A 8 -5.79 -5.99 -19.74
CA LYS A 8 -5.79 -5.52 -18.35
C LYS A 8 -5.92 -4.00 -18.30
N PRO A 9 -6.76 -3.44 -17.41
CA PRO A 9 -6.80 -2.00 -17.21
C PRO A 9 -5.48 -1.49 -16.64
N ALA A 10 -5.07 -0.29 -17.05
CA ALA A 10 -3.84 0.33 -16.61
C ALA A 10 -4.10 1.74 -16.05
N ALA A 11 -3.37 2.11 -15.00
CA ALA A 11 -3.38 3.46 -14.48
C ALA A 11 -2.82 4.46 -15.52
N THR A 12 -3.38 5.64 -15.55
CA THR A 12 -2.83 6.73 -16.36
C THR A 12 -1.75 7.48 -15.60
N ARG A 13 -0.84 8.14 -16.31
CA ARG A 13 0.17 9.02 -15.71
C ARG A 13 -0.46 10.10 -14.81
N LYS A 14 -1.57 10.70 -15.23
CA LYS A 14 -2.28 11.71 -14.44
C LYS A 14 -2.81 11.14 -13.10
N GLN A 15 -3.27 9.90 -13.09
CA GLN A 15 -3.68 9.21 -11.86
C GLN A 15 -2.47 8.94 -10.96
N ALA A 16 -1.35 8.50 -11.53
CA ALA A 16 -0.11 8.28 -10.78
C ALA A 16 0.42 9.58 -10.15
N GLU A 17 0.44 10.67 -10.89
CA GLU A 17 0.85 11.99 -10.38
C GLU A 17 -0.05 12.45 -9.22
N LYS A 18 -1.38 12.24 -9.32
CA LYS A 18 -2.31 12.49 -8.22
C LYS A 18 -2.03 11.63 -6.99
N ALA A 19 -1.81 10.32 -7.20
CA ALA A 19 -1.51 9.40 -6.12
C ALA A 19 -0.20 9.78 -5.40
N LEU A 20 0.85 10.10 -6.16
CA LEU A 20 2.12 10.53 -5.60
C LEU A 20 2.04 11.89 -4.91
N ALA A 21 1.21 12.81 -5.40
CA ALA A 21 0.98 14.10 -4.73
C ALA A 21 0.35 13.89 -3.35
N LEU A 22 -0.73 13.11 -3.25
CA LEU A 22 -1.34 12.75 -1.97
C LEU A 22 -0.35 12.03 -1.04
N LEU A 23 0.39 11.06 -1.59
CA LEU A 23 1.42 10.35 -0.84
C LEU A 23 2.50 11.29 -0.32
N ASN A 24 2.92 12.26 -1.14
CA ASN A 24 3.98 13.20 -0.80
C ASN A 24 3.54 14.24 0.24
N ASP A 25 2.27 14.61 0.26
CA ASP A 25 1.70 15.51 1.26
C ASP A 25 1.56 14.84 2.65
N ALA A 26 1.39 13.52 2.69
CA ALA A 26 1.27 12.77 3.93
C ALA A 26 2.57 12.76 4.75
N GLU A 27 2.41 12.80 6.08
CA GLU A 27 3.53 12.71 7.02
C GLU A 27 3.82 11.25 7.42
N ARG A 28 2.78 10.44 7.54
CA ARG A 28 2.85 9.06 8.04
C ARG A 28 2.10 8.08 7.13
N PRO A 29 2.49 8.02 5.83
CA PRO A 29 1.82 7.13 4.89
C PRO A 29 2.18 5.67 5.10
N LEU A 30 1.26 4.78 4.68
CA LEU A 30 1.46 3.33 4.62
C LEU A 30 1.04 2.79 3.24
N LEU A 31 1.79 1.81 2.73
CA LEU A 31 1.37 0.96 1.62
C LEU A 31 0.68 -0.30 2.18
N VAL A 32 -0.53 -0.58 1.73
CA VAL A 32 -1.20 -1.87 1.98
C VAL A 32 -1.09 -2.74 0.74
N ALA A 33 -0.32 -3.81 0.86
CA ALA A 33 -0.05 -4.75 -0.22
C ALA A 33 -1.02 -5.93 -0.19
N GLY A 34 -1.90 -6.01 -1.18
CA GLY A 34 -2.87 -7.09 -1.31
C GLY A 34 -2.42 -8.22 -2.23
N GLY A 35 -3.21 -9.30 -2.28
CA GLY A 35 -2.95 -10.46 -3.12
C GLY A 35 -2.95 -10.16 -4.64
N GLY A 36 -3.56 -9.05 -5.05
CA GLY A 36 -3.50 -8.59 -6.44
C GLY A 36 -2.09 -8.30 -6.94
N ILE A 37 -1.16 -7.94 -6.05
CA ILE A 37 0.26 -7.74 -6.39
C ILE A 37 0.92 -9.07 -6.74
N ILE A 38 0.64 -10.12 -5.95
CA ILE A 38 1.15 -11.48 -6.23
C ILE A 38 0.57 -12.00 -7.55
N ASN A 39 -0.74 -11.85 -7.75
CA ASN A 39 -1.42 -12.28 -8.97
C ASN A 39 -0.91 -11.55 -10.23
N ALA A 40 -0.39 -10.34 -10.07
CA ALA A 40 0.19 -9.55 -11.16
C ALA A 40 1.70 -9.81 -11.35
N ASP A 41 2.32 -10.67 -10.52
CA ASP A 41 3.77 -10.89 -10.49
C ASP A 41 4.56 -9.58 -10.33
N ALA A 42 4.10 -8.73 -9.40
CA ALA A 42 4.57 -7.36 -9.24
C ALA A 42 5.22 -7.06 -7.87
N SER A 43 5.65 -8.11 -7.14
CA SER A 43 6.27 -7.95 -5.83
C SER A 43 7.55 -7.13 -5.88
N ASP A 44 8.42 -7.37 -6.86
CA ASP A 44 9.67 -6.61 -7.03
C ASP A 44 9.39 -5.11 -7.29
N LYS A 45 8.34 -4.81 -8.08
CA LYS A 45 7.91 -3.45 -8.36
C LYS A 45 7.38 -2.75 -7.11
N LEU A 46 6.64 -3.48 -6.25
CA LEU A 46 6.18 -2.95 -4.96
C LEU A 46 7.36 -2.60 -4.06
N VAL A 47 8.34 -3.51 -3.94
CA VAL A 47 9.54 -3.28 -3.12
C VAL A 47 10.29 -2.06 -3.62
N GLU A 48 10.54 -1.95 -4.93
CA GLU A 48 11.20 -0.79 -5.51
C GLU A 48 10.41 0.51 -5.23
N PHE A 49 9.10 0.48 -5.39
CA PHE A 49 8.25 1.65 -5.11
C PHE A 49 8.32 2.07 -3.64
N ALA A 50 8.28 1.10 -2.72
CA ALA A 50 8.44 1.35 -1.29
C ALA A 50 9.81 1.97 -0.96
N GLU A 51 10.89 1.42 -1.52
CA GLU A 51 12.26 1.94 -1.33
C GLU A 51 12.44 3.34 -1.91
N LEU A 52 11.92 3.60 -3.12
CA LEU A 52 11.98 4.92 -3.75
C LEU A 52 11.28 5.99 -2.92
N THR A 53 10.10 5.68 -2.40
CA THR A 53 9.24 6.61 -1.67
C THR A 53 9.52 6.66 -0.18
N GLY A 54 10.24 5.68 0.37
CA GLY A 54 10.51 5.54 1.80
C GLY A 54 9.27 5.17 2.62
N VAL A 55 8.21 4.63 2.00
CA VAL A 55 6.94 4.34 2.66
C VAL A 55 6.93 2.92 3.22
N PRO A 56 6.59 2.74 4.51
CA PRO A 56 6.43 1.40 5.10
C PRO A 56 5.33 0.58 4.43
N VAL A 57 5.48 -0.73 4.43
CA VAL A 57 4.56 -1.69 3.80
C VAL A 57 3.89 -2.59 4.84
N ILE A 58 2.59 -2.72 4.71
CA ILE A 58 1.75 -3.66 5.45
C ILE A 58 1.12 -4.64 4.46
N PRO A 59 1.57 -5.90 4.38
CA PRO A 59 0.87 -6.89 3.60
C PRO A 59 -0.46 -7.28 4.25
N THR A 60 -1.47 -7.55 3.43
CA THR A 60 -2.67 -8.27 3.88
C THR A 60 -2.37 -9.76 4.01
N LEU A 61 -3.28 -10.54 4.60
CA LEU A 61 -3.11 -12.00 4.66
C LEU A 61 -2.87 -12.61 3.27
N MET A 62 -3.63 -12.17 2.25
CA MET A 62 -3.48 -12.64 0.87
C MET A 62 -2.30 -11.98 0.12
N GLY A 63 -1.74 -10.91 0.68
CA GLY A 63 -0.56 -10.23 0.17
C GLY A 63 0.74 -10.61 0.90
N TRP A 64 0.68 -11.60 1.79
CA TRP A 64 1.87 -12.10 2.49
C TRP A 64 2.89 -12.62 1.48
N GLY A 65 4.13 -12.17 1.59
CA GLY A 65 5.20 -12.48 0.62
C GLY A 65 5.38 -11.45 -0.50
N THR A 66 4.55 -10.39 -0.57
CA THR A 66 4.78 -9.26 -1.51
C THR A 66 6.04 -8.45 -1.17
N ILE A 67 6.49 -8.52 0.06
CA ILE A 67 7.73 -7.94 0.56
C ILE A 67 8.36 -8.95 1.52
N PRO A 68 9.70 -9.14 1.54
CA PRO A 68 10.35 -10.02 2.48
C PRO A 68 10.05 -9.64 3.95
N ASP A 69 9.89 -10.64 4.82
CA ASP A 69 9.55 -10.42 6.23
C ASP A 69 10.64 -9.68 7.01
N ASP A 70 11.88 -9.83 6.60
CA ASP A 70 13.06 -9.16 7.17
C ASP A 70 13.37 -7.81 6.53
N HIS A 71 12.60 -7.40 5.51
CA HIS A 71 12.80 -6.10 4.88
C HIS A 71 12.54 -4.95 5.87
N ALA A 72 13.40 -3.94 5.85
CA ALA A 72 13.35 -2.81 6.77
C ALA A 72 12.02 -2.05 6.74
N GLN A 73 11.35 -2.04 5.60
CA GLN A 73 10.06 -1.37 5.41
C GLN A 73 8.84 -2.28 5.66
N MET A 74 9.04 -3.56 5.93
CA MET A 74 7.96 -4.47 6.32
C MET A 74 7.60 -4.24 7.79
N VAL A 75 6.48 -3.58 8.05
CA VAL A 75 6.10 -3.13 9.39
C VAL A 75 4.94 -3.93 10.01
N GLY A 76 4.76 -5.13 9.54
CA GLY A 76 3.79 -6.09 10.08
C GLY A 76 2.48 -6.12 9.33
N MET A 77 1.66 -7.12 9.66
CA MET A 77 0.32 -7.29 9.12
C MET A 77 -0.71 -6.61 10.02
N VAL A 78 -1.74 -6.04 9.43
CA VAL A 78 -2.89 -5.44 10.12
C VAL A 78 -4.08 -6.38 10.07
N GLY A 79 -4.89 -6.37 11.09
CA GLY A 79 -6.17 -7.07 11.14
C GLY A 79 -6.48 -7.74 12.46
N LEU A 80 -7.66 -8.38 12.50
CA LEU A 80 -8.22 -8.99 13.71
C LEU A 80 -7.54 -10.31 14.11
N GLN A 81 -6.91 -10.99 13.16
CA GLN A 81 -6.33 -12.32 13.34
C GLN A 81 -4.80 -12.33 13.25
N THR A 82 -4.18 -11.20 13.47
CA THR A 82 -2.71 -11.09 13.48
C THR A 82 -2.17 -10.98 14.89
N SER A 83 -1.04 -11.64 15.13
CA SER A 83 -0.20 -11.41 16.32
C SER A 83 0.65 -10.14 16.20
N HIS A 84 0.65 -9.49 15.04
CA HIS A 84 1.46 -8.31 14.76
C HIS A 84 0.83 -7.04 15.36
N ARG A 85 0.82 -6.92 16.69
CA ARG A 85 0.32 -5.73 17.42
C ARG A 85 0.95 -4.44 16.90
N TYR A 86 2.22 -4.50 16.49
CA TYR A 86 2.95 -3.37 15.92
C TYR A 86 2.37 -2.91 14.58
N GLY A 87 1.86 -3.82 13.74
CA GLY A 87 1.17 -3.47 12.50
C GLY A 87 -0.10 -2.66 12.75
N ASN A 88 -0.97 -3.14 13.64
CA ASN A 88 -2.18 -2.43 14.04
C ASN A 88 -1.87 -1.06 14.68
N ALA A 89 -0.87 -1.00 15.57
CA ALA A 89 -0.46 0.25 16.21
C ALA A 89 0.14 1.24 15.18
N THR A 90 0.84 0.75 14.17
CA THR A 90 1.38 1.58 13.09
C THR A 90 0.27 2.14 12.20
N LEU A 91 -0.74 1.32 11.85
CA LEU A 91 -1.91 1.80 11.13
C LEU A 91 -2.61 2.93 11.88
N LEU A 92 -2.85 2.77 13.18
CA LEU A 92 -3.55 3.79 13.98
C LEU A 92 -2.80 5.13 14.05
N LYS A 93 -1.50 5.15 13.79
CA LYS A 93 -0.68 6.37 13.71
C LYS A 93 -0.55 6.94 12.31
N SER A 94 -0.95 6.20 11.28
CA SER A 94 -0.85 6.64 9.89
C SER A 94 -1.87 7.74 9.57
N ASP A 95 -1.56 8.57 8.58
CA ASP A 95 -2.44 9.62 8.07
C ASP A 95 -2.85 9.38 6.60
N LEU A 96 -2.20 8.44 5.93
CA LEU A 96 -2.55 8.00 4.59
C LEU A 96 -2.34 6.50 4.44
N VAL A 97 -3.28 5.83 3.79
CA VAL A 97 -3.20 4.42 3.42
C VAL A 97 -3.35 4.27 1.91
N PHE A 98 -2.31 3.75 1.28
CA PHE A 98 -2.29 3.47 -0.16
C PHE A 98 -2.43 1.97 -0.38
N GLY A 99 -3.63 1.52 -0.68
CA GLY A 99 -3.94 0.11 -0.92
C GLY A 99 -3.80 -0.28 -2.39
N ILE A 100 -3.07 -1.35 -2.66
CA ILE A 100 -2.85 -1.88 -4.01
C ILE A 100 -3.22 -3.36 -4.04
N GLY A 101 -4.22 -3.71 -4.86
CA GLY A 101 -4.66 -5.09 -5.05
C GLY A 101 -5.28 -5.73 -3.81
N ASN A 102 -5.93 -4.94 -2.97
CA ASN A 102 -6.63 -5.38 -1.77
C ASN A 102 -8.09 -4.89 -1.77
N ARG A 103 -8.99 -5.68 -1.23
CA ARG A 103 -10.44 -5.41 -1.25
C ARG A 103 -11.02 -4.92 0.08
N TRP A 104 -10.18 -4.51 1.02
CA TRP A 104 -10.59 -4.05 2.36
C TRP A 104 -11.49 -5.05 3.10
N ALA A 105 -11.09 -6.33 3.13
CA ALA A 105 -11.83 -7.36 3.85
C ALA A 105 -11.93 -7.01 5.35
N ASN A 106 -13.06 -7.33 5.98
CA ASN A 106 -13.32 -6.99 7.38
C ASN A 106 -12.30 -7.56 8.37
N ARG A 107 -11.69 -8.69 8.05
CA ARG A 107 -10.60 -9.27 8.86
C ARG A 107 -9.34 -8.41 8.87
N HIS A 108 -9.13 -7.62 7.81
CA HIS A 108 -8.05 -6.65 7.72
C HIS A 108 -8.45 -5.31 8.36
N THR A 109 -9.63 -4.79 8.05
CA THR A 109 -10.06 -3.48 8.53
C THR A 109 -10.57 -3.49 9.97
N GLY A 110 -11.21 -4.58 10.40
CA GLY A 110 -11.98 -4.56 11.63
C GLY A 110 -13.14 -3.57 11.52
N SER A 111 -13.33 -2.71 12.53
CA SER A 111 -14.28 -1.61 12.49
C SER A 111 -13.87 -0.59 11.44
N VAL A 112 -14.71 -0.38 10.43
CA VAL A 112 -14.42 0.54 9.32
C VAL A 112 -14.24 1.97 9.82
N ASP A 113 -15.06 2.42 10.76
CA ASP A 113 -14.98 3.78 11.31
C ASP A 113 -13.63 4.03 11.97
N VAL A 114 -13.13 3.09 12.77
CA VAL A 114 -11.80 3.19 13.40
C VAL A 114 -10.69 3.10 12.36
N TYR A 115 -10.86 2.24 11.35
CA TYR A 115 -9.86 2.05 10.30
C TYR A 115 -9.71 3.29 9.42
N THR A 116 -10.79 4.00 9.16
CA THR A 116 -10.81 5.15 8.24
C THR A 116 -10.58 6.50 8.93
N GLU A 117 -10.81 6.59 10.23
CA GLU A 117 -10.76 7.84 10.97
C GLU A 117 -9.40 8.57 10.82
N GLY A 118 -9.46 9.81 10.34
CA GLY A 118 -8.30 10.70 10.21
C GLY A 118 -7.28 10.30 9.13
N ARG A 119 -7.65 9.44 8.19
CA ARG A 119 -6.77 8.96 7.12
C ARG A 119 -7.28 9.28 5.74
N THR A 120 -6.37 9.58 4.85
CA THR A 120 -6.60 9.64 3.41
C THR A 120 -6.39 8.27 2.79
N PHE A 121 -7.25 7.88 1.85
CA PHE A 121 -7.17 6.56 1.20
C PHE A 121 -6.97 6.67 -0.31
N ILE A 122 -5.97 5.94 -0.81
CA ILE A 122 -5.79 5.65 -2.23
C ILE A 122 -6.05 4.16 -2.41
N HIS A 123 -6.92 3.81 -3.37
CA HIS A 123 -7.27 2.42 -3.64
C HIS A 123 -7.05 2.08 -5.10
N VAL A 124 -6.19 1.10 -5.35
CA VAL A 124 -5.96 0.51 -6.69
C VAL A 124 -6.48 -0.92 -6.68
N ASP A 125 -7.42 -1.19 -7.55
CA ASP A 125 -7.95 -2.54 -7.76
C ASP A 125 -8.26 -2.76 -9.25
N ILE A 126 -8.10 -4.00 -9.72
CA ILE A 126 -8.42 -4.36 -11.09
C ILE A 126 -9.93 -4.43 -11.31
N GLU A 127 -10.69 -4.73 -10.27
CA GLU A 127 -12.14 -4.86 -10.30
C GLU A 127 -12.81 -3.54 -9.89
N PRO A 128 -13.45 -2.82 -10.83
CA PRO A 128 -14.02 -1.50 -10.54
C PRO A 128 -15.07 -1.51 -9.44
N THR A 129 -15.79 -2.62 -9.24
CA THR A 129 -16.81 -2.74 -8.19
C THR A 129 -16.23 -2.85 -6.78
N GLN A 130 -14.94 -3.06 -6.63
CA GLN A 130 -14.26 -3.04 -5.33
C GLN A 130 -13.98 -1.61 -4.86
N ILE A 131 -13.82 -0.66 -5.80
CA ILE A 131 -13.56 0.74 -5.46
C ILE A 131 -14.82 1.34 -4.82
N GLY A 132 -14.70 1.78 -3.57
CA GLY A 132 -15.82 2.35 -2.81
C GLY A 132 -16.81 1.35 -2.22
N ARG A 133 -16.56 0.04 -2.35
CA ARG A 133 -17.49 -0.99 -1.84
C ARG A 133 -17.57 -1.03 -0.32
N VAL A 134 -16.48 -0.85 0.39
CA VAL A 134 -16.42 -0.90 1.87
C VAL A 134 -16.46 0.52 2.44
N PHE A 135 -15.69 1.41 1.88
CA PHE A 135 -15.70 2.85 2.16
C PHE A 135 -15.18 3.60 0.92
N THR A 136 -15.57 4.85 0.78
CA THR A 136 -15.17 5.68 -0.36
C THR A 136 -13.71 6.13 -0.19
N PRO A 137 -12.81 5.79 -1.12
CA PRO A 137 -11.44 6.31 -1.07
C PRO A 137 -11.40 7.77 -1.57
N ASP A 138 -10.38 8.52 -1.17
CA ASP A 138 -10.10 9.87 -1.70
C ASP A 138 -9.63 9.80 -3.16
N LEU A 139 -8.95 8.72 -3.53
CA LEU A 139 -8.56 8.43 -4.91
C LEU A 139 -8.72 6.94 -5.21
N GLY A 140 -9.62 6.62 -6.13
CA GLY A 140 -9.80 5.28 -6.69
C GLY A 140 -9.16 5.16 -8.08
N ILE A 141 -8.43 4.08 -8.33
CA ILE A 141 -7.78 3.80 -9.62
C ILE A 141 -8.11 2.37 -10.03
N VAL A 142 -8.79 2.21 -11.15
CA VAL A 142 -9.04 0.90 -11.75
C VAL A 142 -7.85 0.50 -12.59
N SER A 143 -7.06 -0.47 -12.11
CA SER A 143 -5.85 -0.93 -12.79
C SER A 143 -5.41 -2.31 -12.30
N ASP A 144 -4.80 -3.07 -13.18
CA ASP A 144 -3.92 -4.17 -12.78
C ASP A 144 -2.81 -3.64 -11.87
N ALA A 145 -2.46 -4.38 -10.82
CA ALA A 145 -1.48 -3.93 -9.84
C ALA A 145 -0.09 -3.71 -10.46
N GLY A 146 0.34 -4.61 -11.35
CA GLY A 146 1.61 -4.49 -12.06
C GLY A 146 1.66 -3.28 -12.98
N ALA A 147 0.59 -3.07 -13.77
CA ALA A 147 0.47 -1.92 -14.66
C ALA A 147 0.41 -0.59 -13.88
N ALA A 148 -0.26 -0.56 -12.73
CA ALA A 148 -0.27 0.62 -11.88
C ALA A 148 1.13 0.93 -11.31
N LEU A 149 1.81 -0.09 -10.79
CA LEU A 149 3.16 0.07 -10.23
C LEU A 149 4.17 0.53 -11.29
N ASP A 150 4.05 0.10 -12.54
CA ASP A 150 4.91 0.59 -13.63
C ASP A 150 4.81 2.12 -13.77
N VAL A 151 3.60 2.65 -13.82
CA VAL A 151 3.37 4.10 -13.97
C VAL A 151 3.76 4.85 -12.69
N PHE A 152 3.47 4.28 -11.51
CA PHE A 152 3.90 4.87 -10.23
C PHE A 152 5.41 4.94 -10.12
N LEU A 153 6.14 3.91 -10.54
CA LEU A 153 7.60 3.87 -10.53
C LEU A 153 8.18 4.91 -11.49
N GLU A 154 7.61 5.04 -12.70
CA GLU A 154 8.04 6.06 -13.65
C GLU A 154 8.00 7.46 -13.02
N VAL A 155 6.84 7.84 -12.47
CA VAL A 155 6.65 9.15 -11.83
C VAL A 155 7.53 9.30 -10.58
N ALA A 156 7.62 8.26 -9.74
CA ALA A 156 8.42 8.30 -8.52
C ALA A 156 9.92 8.48 -8.81
N ARG A 157 10.46 7.81 -9.83
CA ARG A 157 11.85 7.98 -10.26
C ARG A 157 12.13 9.40 -10.74
N GLU A 158 11.23 9.97 -11.53
CA GLU A 158 11.34 11.38 -11.98
C GLU A 158 11.29 12.34 -10.80
N TRP A 159 10.38 12.14 -9.87
CA TRP A 159 10.24 13.01 -8.69
C TRP A 159 11.44 12.86 -7.75
N LYS A 160 12.01 11.68 -7.62
CA LYS A 160 13.25 11.47 -6.86
C LYS A 160 14.42 12.22 -7.51
N ALA A 161 14.59 12.08 -8.81
CA ALA A 161 15.65 12.79 -9.55
C ALA A 161 15.51 14.30 -9.45
N ALA A 162 14.27 14.82 -9.40
CA ALA A 162 13.96 16.24 -9.22
C ALA A 162 14.00 16.73 -7.77
N GLY A 163 14.31 15.85 -6.79
CA GLY A 163 14.32 16.19 -5.36
C GLY A 163 12.95 16.53 -4.78
N LYS A 164 11.86 16.06 -5.42
CA LYS A 164 10.48 16.34 -5.00
C LYS A 164 9.93 15.37 -3.95
N LEU A 165 10.51 14.17 -3.84
CA LEU A 165 10.02 13.18 -2.88
C LEU A 165 10.42 13.57 -1.46
N LYS A 166 9.42 13.53 -0.57
CA LYS A 166 9.60 13.81 0.85
C LYS A 166 10.45 12.73 1.52
N CYS A 167 11.39 13.13 2.34
CA CYS A 167 12.15 12.19 3.18
C CYS A 167 11.29 11.67 4.33
N ARG A 168 11.22 10.34 4.50
CA ARG A 168 10.38 9.68 5.54
C ARG A 168 11.18 8.87 6.53
N LYS A 169 12.48 9.16 6.64
CA LYS A 169 13.37 8.40 7.52
C LYS A 169 12.86 8.34 8.96
N ALA A 170 12.43 9.46 9.52
CA ALA A 170 11.91 9.52 10.90
C ALA A 170 10.63 8.68 11.08
N TRP A 171 9.72 8.68 10.10
CA TRP A 171 8.52 7.85 10.15
C TRP A 171 8.85 6.35 10.08
N LEU A 172 9.76 5.97 9.18
CA LEU A 172 10.21 4.58 9.05
C LEU A 172 10.91 4.10 10.33
N GLU A 173 11.77 4.92 10.92
CA GLU A 173 12.44 4.63 12.19
C GLU A 173 11.43 4.45 13.35
N ASP A 174 10.41 5.30 13.42
CA ASP A 174 9.31 5.16 14.41
C ASP A 174 8.54 3.83 14.22
N CYS A 175 8.27 3.44 12.98
CA CYS A 175 7.66 2.15 12.67
C CYS A 175 8.55 0.96 13.08
N GLN A 176 9.85 1.03 12.81
CA GLN A 176 10.80 -0.02 13.16
C GLN A 176 10.98 -0.15 14.68
N GLN A 177 11.05 0.97 15.41
CA GLN A 177 11.08 0.97 16.87
C GLN A 177 9.82 0.35 17.47
N ARG A 178 8.66 0.65 16.91
CA ARG A 178 7.38 0.07 17.33
C ARG A 178 7.33 -1.44 17.05
N LYS A 179 7.84 -1.87 15.89
CA LYS A 179 7.98 -3.29 15.55
C LYS A 179 8.85 -3.99 16.60
N ALA A 180 10.04 -3.45 16.87
CA ALA A 180 10.96 -4.02 17.84
C ALA A 180 10.39 -4.09 19.27
N SER A 181 9.64 -3.07 19.69
CA SER A 181 9.07 -2.99 21.07
C SER A 181 7.84 -3.88 21.28
N LEU A 182 7.09 -4.17 20.23
CA LEU A 182 5.81 -4.91 20.32
C LEU A 182 5.88 -6.31 19.68
N GLN A 183 6.99 -6.66 19.05
CA GLN A 183 7.21 -8.00 18.51
C GLN A 183 7.40 -8.97 19.66
N LEU A 184 6.62 -10.05 19.65
CA LEU A 184 6.79 -11.13 20.64
C LEU A 184 8.14 -11.82 20.38
N SER A 185 8.98 -11.90 21.40
CA SER A 185 10.13 -12.80 21.40
C SER A 185 9.66 -14.23 21.66
N LEU A 186 10.02 -15.14 20.77
CA LEU A 186 9.86 -16.57 21.01
C LEU A 186 10.97 -17.09 21.93
#